data_9973b237084ec60e858964155e78cfe0
#
_entry.id   9973b237084ec60e858964155e78cfe0
#
_cell.length_a   1.000
_cell.length_b   1.000
_cell.length_c   1.000
_cell.angle_alpha   90.00
_cell.angle_beta   90.00
_cell.angle_gamma   90.00
#
_symmetry.space_group_name_H-M   'P 1'
#
loop_
_entity.id
_entity.type
_entity.pdbx_description
1 polymer ?
#
loop_
_entity_poly.entity_id
_entity_poly.type
_entity_poly.pdbx_seq_one_letter_code
_entity_poly.pdbx_strand_id
1 'polypeptide(L)'
;APDIYHSPVYHAFTGSNLVISATVMDNVSISTATLYYRVTGQEAWNSKEMTNINDKYSAAIDAQYVTIEGLEYYIEATDGVTFTYKGSAENPYMITVQEAVTGSDMGDVDGNGAIEVKDAMMLLMAINDRLNLTEVQFARADLNGNGVLEALEALRIIQYVNGSVSSILM
;
A
#
# COMPACT_ATOMS: atom_id res chain seq x y z
N ALA A 1 -16.78 -1.88 -28.36
CA ALA A 1 -15.88 -2.49 -27.35
C ALA A 1 -15.63 -1.49 -26.23
N PRO A 2 -15.59 -1.92 -24.99
CA PRO A 2 -15.28 -1.07 -23.84
C PRO A 2 -13.93 -0.35 -23.98
N ASP A 3 -13.87 0.89 -23.48
CA ASP A 3 -12.63 1.63 -23.25
C ASP A 3 -12.36 1.66 -21.75
N ILE A 4 -11.17 1.21 -21.32
CA ILE A 4 -10.77 1.18 -19.91
C ILE A 4 -9.69 2.23 -19.67
N TYR A 5 -9.97 3.18 -18.80
CA TYR A 5 -9.02 4.19 -18.30
C TYR A 5 -8.64 3.83 -16.85
N HIS A 6 -7.38 3.47 -16.64
CA HIS A 6 -6.88 3.02 -15.35
C HIS A 6 -5.53 3.66 -15.04
N SER A 7 -5.38 4.17 -13.83
CA SER A 7 -4.11 4.59 -13.27
C SER A 7 -3.59 3.46 -12.39
N PRO A 8 -2.50 2.77 -12.77
CA PRO A 8 -2.01 1.62 -12.02
C PRO A 8 -1.60 1.95 -10.59
N VAL A 9 -1.88 1.01 -9.69
CA VAL A 9 -1.37 1.02 -8.31
C VAL A 9 -0.10 0.20 -8.29
N TYR A 10 0.98 0.75 -7.72
CA TYR A 10 2.29 0.10 -7.67
C TYR A 10 2.75 -0.25 -6.25
N HIS A 11 2.13 0.33 -5.23
CA HIS A 11 2.50 0.13 -3.82
C HIS A 11 1.26 -0.08 -2.96
N ALA A 12 1.39 -0.92 -1.94
CA ALA A 12 0.38 -1.16 -0.92
C ALA A 12 1.04 -1.57 0.40
N PHE A 13 0.24 -1.58 1.48
CA PHE A 13 0.66 -2.06 2.80
C PHE A 13 -0.19 -3.25 3.22
N THR A 14 0.41 -4.18 3.97
CA THR A 14 -0.31 -5.34 4.54
C THR A 14 -1.42 -4.89 5.50
N GLY A 15 -2.34 -5.80 5.78
CA GLY A 15 -3.36 -5.61 6.83
C GLY A 15 -4.59 -4.79 6.44
N SER A 16 -4.64 -4.25 5.22
CA SER A 16 -5.78 -3.48 4.71
C SER A 16 -6.24 -3.99 3.35
N ASN A 17 -7.53 -3.84 3.05
CA ASN A 17 -8.06 -4.12 1.73
C ASN A 17 -7.50 -3.10 0.72
N LEU A 18 -7.12 -3.56 -0.46
CA LEU A 18 -6.60 -2.74 -1.53
C LEU A 18 -7.67 -2.51 -2.60
N VAL A 19 -8.07 -1.26 -2.82
CA VAL A 19 -9.07 -0.91 -3.83
C VAL A 19 -8.39 -0.63 -5.18
N ILE A 20 -8.79 -1.37 -6.21
CA ILE A 20 -8.46 -1.10 -7.61
C ILE A 20 -9.66 -0.46 -8.28
N SER A 21 -9.43 0.61 -9.03
CA SER A 21 -10.51 1.32 -9.73
C SER A 21 -10.12 1.69 -11.15
N ALA A 22 -11.11 1.73 -12.04
CA ALA A 22 -10.97 2.17 -13.41
C ALA A 22 -12.24 2.93 -13.86
N THR A 23 -12.12 3.83 -14.82
CA THR A 23 -13.27 4.32 -15.56
C THR A 23 -13.45 3.43 -16.77
N VAL A 24 -14.66 2.88 -16.95
CA VAL A 24 -14.97 2.00 -18.10
C VAL A 24 -16.17 2.58 -18.83
N MET A 25 -15.99 2.82 -20.11
CA MET A 25 -17.01 3.41 -20.97
C MET A 25 -17.23 2.56 -22.23
N ASP A 26 -18.44 2.58 -22.76
CA ASP A 26 -18.77 2.01 -24.05
C ASP A 26 -19.86 2.86 -24.73
N ASN A 27 -19.93 2.79 -26.05
CA ASN A 27 -20.96 3.49 -26.84
C ASN A 27 -22.37 2.87 -26.75
N VAL A 28 -22.50 1.70 -26.13
CA VAL A 28 -23.79 1.02 -25.91
C VAL A 28 -23.98 0.80 -24.40
N SER A 29 -23.29 -0.18 -23.81
CA SER A 29 -23.33 -0.46 -22.38
C SER A 29 -22.21 -1.42 -21.99
N ILE A 30 -21.76 -1.32 -20.74
CA ILE A 30 -20.87 -2.31 -20.15
C ILE A 30 -21.71 -3.44 -19.56
N SER A 31 -21.42 -4.67 -19.93
CA SER A 31 -22.05 -5.85 -19.34
C SER A 31 -21.41 -6.20 -17.99
N THR A 32 -20.10 -6.36 -17.97
CA THR A 32 -19.32 -6.61 -16.74
C THR A 32 -17.94 -5.98 -16.84
N ALA A 33 -17.39 -5.61 -15.68
CA ALA A 33 -15.97 -5.33 -15.49
C ALA A 33 -15.46 -6.20 -14.36
N THR A 34 -14.33 -6.87 -14.55
CA THR A 34 -13.78 -7.85 -13.61
C THR A 34 -12.32 -7.53 -13.31
N LEU A 35 -11.99 -7.49 -12.04
CA LEU A 35 -10.63 -7.45 -11.53
C LEU A 35 -10.12 -8.88 -11.36
N TYR A 36 -9.01 -9.21 -12.01
CA TYR A 36 -8.25 -10.44 -11.77
C TYR A 36 -7.01 -10.10 -10.96
N TYR A 37 -6.73 -10.90 -9.93
CA TYR A 37 -5.57 -10.67 -9.06
C TYR A 37 -5.03 -11.98 -8.49
N ARG A 38 -3.73 -11.98 -8.15
CA ARG A 38 -3.07 -13.08 -7.43
C ARG A 38 -1.90 -12.56 -6.61
N VAL A 39 -1.51 -13.33 -5.60
CA VAL A 39 -0.22 -13.09 -4.93
C VAL A 39 0.89 -13.44 -5.91
N THR A 40 1.95 -12.63 -5.95
CA THR A 40 3.08 -12.82 -6.86
C THR A 40 3.67 -14.22 -6.71
N GLY A 41 3.87 -14.89 -7.84
CA GLY A 41 4.40 -16.26 -7.90
C GLY A 41 3.35 -17.36 -7.79
N GLN A 42 2.09 -17.07 -7.57
CA GLN A 42 1.00 -18.06 -7.64
C GLN A 42 0.53 -18.23 -9.09
N GLU A 43 0.12 -19.46 -9.45
CA GLU A 43 -0.38 -19.75 -10.79
C GLU A 43 -1.85 -19.36 -10.97
N ALA A 44 -2.68 -19.58 -9.94
CA ALA A 44 -4.11 -19.36 -10.01
C ALA A 44 -4.49 -17.88 -9.83
N TRP A 45 -5.36 -17.38 -10.70
CA TRP A 45 -5.97 -16.07 -10.60
C TRP A 45 -7.26 -16.13 -9.78
N ASN A 46 -7.42 -15.18 -8.85
CA ASN A 46 -8.71 -14.85 -8.27
C ASN A 46 -9.41 -13.82 -9.15
N SER A 47 -10.73 -13.79 -9.13
CA SER A 47 -11.52 -12.80 -9.85
C SER A 47 -12.57 -12.16 -8.96
N LYS A 48 -12.86 -10.87 -9.20
CA LYS A 48 -13.87 -10.12 -8.48
C LYS A 48 -14.58 -9.16 -9.42
N GLU A 49 -15.90 -9.26 -9.52
CA GLU A 49 -16.68 -8.30 -10.30
C GLU A 49 -16.55 -6.90 -9.68
N MET A 50 -16.34 -5.90 -10.53
CA MET A 50 -16.18 -4.51 -10.10
C MET A 50 -17.54 -3.82 -10.01
N THR A 51 -17.77 -3.11 -8.92
CA THR A 51 -18.99 -2.33 -8.70
C THR A 51 -18.91 -1.00 -9.45
N ASN A 52 -19.97 -0.66 -10.21
CA ASN A 52 -20.06 0.61 -10.94
C ASN A 52 -20.78 1.69 -10.12
N ILE A 53 -20.16 2.87 -10.09
CA ILE A 53 -20.79 4.12 -9.62
C ILE A 53 -20.39 5.23 -10.60
N ASN A 54 -21.31 5.67 -11.47
CA ASN A 54 -21.08 6.75 -12.44
C ASN A 54 -19.85 6.47 -13.34
N ASP A 55 -19.84 5.32 -14.02
CA ASP A 55 -18.77 4.84 -14.91
C ASP A 55 -17.44 4.56 -14.21
N LYS A 56 -17.34 4.79 -12.91
CA LYS A 56 -16.22 4.38 -12.09
C LYS A 56 -16.47 2.99 -11.52
N TYR A 57 -15.69 2.04 -11.99
CA TYR A 57 -15.71 0.66 -11.55
C TYR A 57 -14.63 0.43 -10.48
N SER A 58 -14.96 -0.27 -9.40
CA SER A 58 -14.02 -0.56 -8.33
C SER A 58 -14.26 -1.92 -7.70
N ALA A 59 -13.19 -2.58 -7.29
CA ALA A 59 -13.21 -3.78 -6.47
C ALA A 59 -12.09 -3.72 -5.43
N ALA A 60 -12.32 -4.30 -4.25
CA ALA A 60 -11.33 -4.41 -3.20
C ALA A 60 -10.72 -5.81 -3.20
N ILE A 61 -9.39 -5.90 -3.27
CA ILE A 61 -8.62 -7.10 -2.94
C ILE A 61 -8.60 -7.21 -1.42
N ASP A 62 -9.04 -8.34 -0.87
CA ASP A 62 -9.13 -8.52 0.56
C ASP A 62 -7.74 -8.57 1.21
N ALA A 63 -7.61 -8.03 2.43
CA ALA A 63 -6.35 -7.88 3.15
C ALA A 63 -5.52 -9.17 3.24
N GLN A 64 -6.17 -10.33 3.28
CA GLN A 64 -5.50 -11.64 3.32
C GLN A 64 -4.62 -11.95 2.10
N TYR A 65 -4.87 -11.29 0.96
CA TYR A 65 -4.06 -11.41 -0.27
C TYR A 65 -3.01 -10.33 -0.37
N VAL A 66 -3.12 -9.24 0.42
CA VAL A 66 -2.17 -8.13 0.42
C VAL A 66 -0.98 -8.48 1.31
N THR A 67 -0.06 -9.27 0.77
CA THR A 67 1.06 -9.88 1.48
C THR A 67 2.39 -9.36 0.94
N ILE A 68 3.47 -9.48 1.72
CA ILE A 68 4.82 -8.98 1.37
C ILE A 68 5.41 -9.62 0.11
N GLU A 69 4.86 -10.75 -0.35
CA GLU A 69 5.23 -11.36 -1.63
C GLU A 69 4.84 -10.47 -2.82
N GLY A 70 3.94 -9.50 -2.60
CA GLY A 70 3.42 -8.62 -3.63
C GLY A 70 2.18 -9.18 -4.31
N LEU A 71 1.63 -8.38 -5.22
CA LEU A 71 0.42 -8.71 -5.97
C LEU A 71 0.63 -8.50 -7.47
N GLU A 72 -0.09 -9.27 -8.24
CA GLU A 72 -0.27 -9.09 -9.68
C GLU A 72 -1.76 -8.91 -9.97
N TYR A 73 -2.12 -8.01 -10.89
CA TYR A 73 -3.52 -7.81 -11.28
C TYR A 73 -3.66 -7.32 -12.72
N TYR A 74 -4.84 -7.54 -13.27
CA TYR A 74 -5.31 -6.92 -14.51
C TYR A 74 -6.83 -6.72 -14.47
N ILE A 75 -7.35 -5.90 -15.38
CA ILE A 75 -8.78 -5.57 -15.47
C ILE A 75 -9.29 -6.03 -16.84
N GLU A 76 -10.43 -6.71 -16.86
CA GLU A 76 -11.18 -7.08 -18.03
C GLU A 76 -12.52 -6.34 -18.01
N ALA A 77 -12.99 -5.86 -19.17
CA ALA A 77 -14.34 -5.35 -19.33
C ALA A 77 -14.96 -5.89 -20.61
N THR A 78 -16.29 -6.09 -20.62
CA THR A 78 -17.02 -6.55 -21.79
C THR A 78 -18.37 -5.85 -21.92
N ASP A 79 -18.77 -5.62 -23.16
CA ASP A 79 -20.13 -5.20 -23.58
C ASP A 79 -21.07 -6.40 -23.83
N GLY A 80 -20.59 -7.64 -23.57
CA GLY A 80 -21.29 -8.89 -23.86
C GLY A 80 -20.96 -9.50 -25.23
N VAL A 81 -20.21 -8.77 -26.06
CA VAL A 81 -19.79 -9.20 -27.42
C VAL A 81 -18.26 -9.18 -27.54
N THR A 82 -17.66 -8.13 -27.05
CA THR A 82 -16.21 -7.89 -27.13
C THR A 82 -15.60 -7.74 -25.75
N PHE A 83 -14.31 -8.09 -25.63
CA PHE A 83 -13.54 -7.95 -24.41
C PHE A 83 -12.40 -6.95 -24.60
N THR A 84 -12.18 -6.13 -23.59
CA THR A 84 -11.02 -5.21 -23.49
C THR A 84 -10.30 -5.43 -22.19
N TYR A 85 -8.98 -5.27 -22.21
CA TYR A 85 -8.12 -5.54 -21.06
C TYR A 85 -7.24 -4.33 -20.71
N LYS A 86 -6.95 -4.14 -19.44
CA LYS A 86 -5.84 -3.33 -18.94
C LYS A 86 -4.89 -4.22 -18.13
N GLY A 87 -3.65 -4.40 -18.66
CA GLY A 87 -2.83 -5.53 -18.33
C GLY A 87 -3.38 -6.83 -18.94
N SER A 88 -2.78 -7.96 -18.63
CA SER A 88 -3.25 -9.30 -19.01
C SER A 88 -2.64 -10.35 -18.08
N ALA A 89 -3.07 -11.60 -18.19
CA ALA A 89 -2.49 -12.70 -17.42
C ALA A 89 -0.99 -12.89 -17.72
N GLU A 90 -0.54 -12.56 -18.94
CA GLU A 90 0.88 -12.67 -19.38
C GLU A 90 1.68 -11.41 -19.07
N ASN A 91 1.01 -10.26 -18.89
CA ASN A 91 1.64 -8.97 -18.58
C ASN A 91 0.80 -8.18 -17.57
N PRO A 92 0.69 -8.65 -16.32
CA PRO A 92 -0.08 -8.00 -15.29
C PRO A 92 0.59 -6.73 -14.76
N TYR A 93 -0.19 -5.88 -14.10
CA TYR A 93 0.36 -4.84 -13.24
C TYR A 93 0.89 -5.48 -11.95
N MET A 94 2.04 -5.00 -11.49
CA MET A 94 2.71 -5.51 -10.29
C MET A 94 2.60 -4.47 -9.17
N ILE A 95 2.27 -4.94 -7.96
CA ILE A 95 2.20 -4.13 -6.76
C ILE A 95 3.24 -4.65 -5.76
N THR A 96 4.15 -3.77 -5.37
CA THR A 96 5.05 -4.02 -4.24
C THR A 96 4.27 -3.80 -2.95
N VAL A 97 4.24 -4.79 -2.07
CA VAL A 97 3.58 -4.70 -0.78
C VAL A 97 4.61 -4.63 0.33
N GLN A 98 4.46 -3.67 1.23
CA GLN A 98 5.30 -3.49 2.40
C GLN A 98 4.49 -3.80 3.66
N GLU A 99 5.17 -4.12 4.76
CA GLU A 99 4.49 -4.29 6.04
C GLU A 99 3.88 -2.96 6.51
N ALA A 100 2.63 -3.00 6.96
CA ALA A 100 2.01 -1.85 7.58
C ALA A 100 2.68 -1.57 8.92
N VAL A 101 3.04 -0.32 9.15
CA VAL A 101 3.53 0.13 10.45
C VAL A 101 2.36 0.19 11.43
N THR A 102 2.48 -0.50 12.55
CA THR A 102 1.49 -0.49 13.62
C THR A 102 1.94 0.43 14.76
N GLY A 103 1.04 0.76 15.67
CA GLY A 103 1.40 1.58 16.83
C GLY A 103 2.47 0.93 17.73
N SER A 104 2.63 -0.40 17.68
CA SER A 104 3.69 -1.13 18.39
C SER A 104 5.09 -0.98 17.74
N ASP A 105 5.12 -0.61 16.44
CA ASP A 105 6.36 -0.46 15.69
C ASP A 105 6.86 0.99 15.70
N MET A 106 6.03 1.92 16.19
CA MET A 106 6.39 3.33 16.25
C MET A 106 7.56 3.55 17.19
N GLY A 107 8.59 4.24 16.69
CA GLY A 107 9.82 4.48 17.41
C GLY A 107 10.91 3.43 17.19
N ASP A 108 10.60 2.22 16.71
CA ASP A 108 11.55 1.20 16.26
C ASP A 108 11.91 1.46 14.79
N VAL A 109 12.76 2.46 14.55
CA VAL A 109 13.07 2.97 13.22
C VAL A 109 13.85 1.96 12.38
N ASP A 110 14.73 1.17 12.99
CA ASP A 110 15.52 0.16 12.28
C ASP A 110 14.80 -1.19 12.12
N GLY A 111 13.68 -1.40 12.82
CA GLY A 111 12.84 -2.59 12.70
C GLY A 111 13.44 -3.83 13.38
N ASN A 112 14.26 -3.66 14.40
CA ASN A 112 14.89 -4.77 15.11
C ASN A 112 14.01 -5.37 16.23
N GLY A 113 12.83 -4.78 16.49
CA GLY A 113 11.87 -5.18 17.51
C GLY A 113 12.08 -4.50 18.86
N ALA A 114 12.98 -3.51 18.96
CA ALA A 114 13.25 -2.77 20.18
C ALA A 114 13.35 -1.26 19.89
N ILE A 115 12.80 -0.45 20.79
CA ILE A 115 12.96 1.01 20.72
C ILE A 115 14.19 1.39 21.53
N GLU A 116 15.21 1.92 20.85
CA GLU A 116 16.53 2.19 21.43
C GLU A 116 17.04 3.60 21.08
N VAL A 117 18.13 4.02 21.74
CA VAL A 117 18.79 5.31 21.40
C VAL A 117 19.26 5.34 19.94
N LYS A 118 19.57 4.18 19.35
CA LYS A 118 19.97 4.05 17.95
C LYS A 118 18.88 4.57 17.01
N ASP A 119 17.59 4.33 17.31
CA ASP A 119 16.47 4.79 16.51
C ASP A 119 16.38 6.32 16.51
N ALA A 120 16.55 6.93 17.68
CA ALA A 120 16.63 8.40 17.78
C ALA A 120 17.82 8.97 16.98
N MET A 121 18.95 8.25 16.97
CA MET A 121 20.11 8.67 16.18
C MET A 121 19.84 8.56 14.66
N MET A 122 19.19 7.50 14.22
CA MET A 122 18.81 7.34 12.81
C MET A 122 17.87 8.47 12.37
N LEU A 123 16.87 8.79 13.17
CA LEU A 123 15.97 9.91 12.93
C LEU A 123 16.72 11.25 12.85
N LEU A 124 17.61 11.55 13.80
CA LEU A 124 18.42 12.78 13.77
C LEU A 124 19.35 12.83 12.55
N MET A 125 19.89 11.70 12.12
CA MET A 125 20.70 11.63 10.89
C MET A 125 19.83 11.90 9.65
N ALA A 126 18.60 11.40 9.62
CA ALA A 126 17.67 11.64 8.52
C ALA A 126 17.26 13.12 8.42
N ILE A 127 16.93 13.76 9.54
CA ILE A 127 16.59 15.20 9.60
C ILE A 127 17.76 16.07 9.08
N ASN A 128 19.00 15.61 9.24
CA ASN A 128 20.19 16.34 8.79
C ASN A 128 20.72 15.86 7.42
N ASP A 129 19.90 15.18 6.63
CA ASP A 129 20.24 14.67 5.29
C ASP A 129 21.48 13.74 5.26
N ARG A 130 21.77 13.06 6.38
CA ARG A 130 22.89 12.12 6.52
C ARG A 130 22.49 10.67 6.39
N LEU A 131 21.19 10.38 6.38
CA LEU A 131 20.61 9.05 6.24
C LEU A 131 19.30 9.17 5.44
N ASN A 132 19.17 8.37 4.40
CA ASN A 132 17.89 8.22 3.70
C ASN A 132 17.14 7.05 4.33
N LEU A 133 15.99 7.33 4.93
CA LEU A 133 15.09 6.31 5.45
C LEU A 133 14.23 5.72 4.32
N THR A 134 13.93 4.44 4.42
CA THR A 134 12.87 3.83 3.61
C THR A 134 11.50 4.37 4.04
N GLU A 135 10.46 4.19 3.22
CA GLU A 135 9.10 4.61 3.57
C GLU A 135 8.60 4.00 4.90
N VAL A 136 8.94 2.73 5.18
CA VAL A 136 8.60 2.05 6.42
C VAL A 136 9.36 2.65 7.61
N GLN A 137 10.65 2.91 7.46
CA GLN A 137 11.46 3.54 8.50
C GLN A 137 10.97 4.97 8.79
N PHE A 138 10.63 5.73 7.74
CA PHE A 138 10.04 7.05 7.90
C PHE A 138 8.71 6.98 8.68
N ALA A 139 7.81 6.06 8.30
CA ALA A 139 6.52 5.89 8.97
C ALA A 139 6.67 5.47 10.45
N ARG A 140 7.69 4.69 10.80
CA ARG A 140 8.00 4.33 12.19
C ARG A 140 8.60 5.49 12.99
N ALA A 141 9.26 6.42 12.31
CA ALA A 141 9.91 7.59 12.90
C ALA A 141 8.95 8.76 13.11
N ASP A 142 7.92 8.92 12.26
CA ASP A 142 6.91 9.98 12.31
C ASP A 142 5.86 9.67 13.40
N LEU A 143 6.21 9.97 14.64
CA LEU A 143 5.42 9.57 15.83
C LEU A 143 4.11 10.33 15.99
N ASN A 144 3.97 11.49 15.36
CA ASN A 144 2.77 12.33 15.39
C ASN A 144 1.93 12.22 14.11
N GLY A 145 2.45 11.53 13.06
CA GLY A 145 1.74 11.28 11.81
C GLY A 145 1.55 12.51 10.93
N ASN A 146 2.40 13.55 11.09
CA ASN A 146 2.26 14.81 10.34
C ASN A 146 2.97 14.80 8.97
N GLY A 147 3.70 13.73 8.66
CA GLY A 147 4.46 13.57 7.41
C GLY A 147 5.78 14.33 7.36
N VAL A 148 6.28 14.81 8.51
CA VAL A 148 7.55 15.54 8.64
C VAL A 148 8.34 14.98 9.81
N LEU A 149 9.63 14.67 9.62
CA LEU A 149 10.50 14.24 10.71
C LEU A 149 11.10 15.44 11.44
N GLU A 150 10.94 15.48 12.74
CA GLU A 150 11.35 16.59 13.60
C GLU A 150 12.20 16.10 14.77
N ALA A 151 13.04 16.98 15.34
CA ALA A 151 13.85 16.64 16.51
C ALA A 151 13.01 16.30 17.76
N LEU A 152 11.74 16.71 17.79
CA LEU A 152 10.82 16.41 18.88
C LEU A 152 10.52 14.91 18.98
N GLU A 153 10.43 14.22 17.87
CA GLU A 153 10.20 12.77 17.78
C GLU A 153 11.43 12.01 18.26
N ALA A 154 12.64 12.45 17.86
CA ALA A 154 13.89 11.88 18.39
C ALA A 154 13.99 12.06 19.92
N LEU A 155 13.58 13.23 20.42
CA LEU A 155 13.51 13.48 21.87
C LEU A 155 12.50 12.53 22.53
N ARG A 156 11.35 12.28 21.89
CA ARG A 156 10.33 11.37 22.41
C ARG A 156 10.84 9.93 22.52
N ILE A 157 11.57 9.45 21.51
CA ILE A 157 12.23 8.13 21.55
C ILE A 157 13.18 8.07 22.75
N ILE A 158 14.04 9.08 22.94
CA ILE A 158 14.98 9.12 24.08
C ILE A 158 14.23 9.13 25.43
N GLN A 159 13.16 9.90 25.55
CA GLN A 159 12.35 9.96 26.76
C GLN A 159 11.66 8.62 27.06
N TYR A 160 11.22 7.91 26.04
CA TYR A 160 10.63 6.57 26.18
C TYR A 160 11.69 5.57 26.65
N VAL A 161 12.84 5.52 26.00
CA VAL A 161 13.95 4.61 26.32
C VAL A 161 14.46 4.81 27.76
N ASN A 162 14.53 6.04 28.25
CA ASN A 162 14.98 6.31 29.63
C ASN A 162 13.86 6.29 30.68
N GLY A 163 12.62 5.93 30.29
CA GLY A 163 11.48 5.80 31.19
C GLY A 163 10.86 7.14 31.64
N SER A 164 11.21 8.27 31.02
CA SER A 164 10.63 9.57 31.35
C SER A 164 9.18 9.71 30.85
N VAL A 165 8.77 8.91 29.91
CA VAL A 165 7.40 8.79 29.40
C VAL A 165 7.00 7.32 29.28
N SER A 166 5.71 7.02 29.45
CA SER A 166 5.16 5.66 29.39
C SER A 166 4.58 5.28 28.01
N SER A 167 4.47 6.25 27.08
CA SER A 167 3.99 6.03 25.72
C SER A 167 4.97 6.64 24.73
N ILE A 168 5.22 5.93 23.64
CA ILE A 168 6.02 6.45 22.53
C ILE A 168 5.23 7.42 21.66
N LEU A 169 3.92 7.24 21.54
CA LEU A 169 3.08 8.10 20.72
C LEU A 169 2.94 9.51 21.29
N MET A 170 2.83 10.48 20.42
CA MET A 170 2.73 11.91 20.72
C MET A 170 1.30 12.41 20.54
#